data_d213ab44baa13c48224a78876f0a6503
#
_entry.id   d213ab44baa13c48224a78876f0a6503
#
_cell.length_a   1.000
_cell.length_b   1.000
_cell.length_c   1.000
_cell.angle_alpha   90.00
_cell.angle_beta   90.00
_cell.angle_gamma   90.00
#
_symmetry.space_group_name_H-M   'P 1'
#
loop_
_entity.id
_entity.type
_entity.pdbx_description
1 polymer ?
#
loop_
_entity_poly.entity_id
_entity_poly.type
_entity_poly.pdbx_seq_one_letter_code
_entity_poly.pdbx_strand_id
1 'polypeptide(L)'
;LKLPNFTKNTVATRATEQQINKLCVLCYDADDKYLGMSTISRDSIKDKGGDTYEVRVKVVPRTATLHLVTNTNVTLDEARDYDSGKNNLYNATREGNLNLDAPICWGSVKVDDLLSPSTKVWLFRQFAKASVTKDDDKVKNFEITGFKLFNTAKRGTIATTKLYTNVSLPSSVDYTNENDYSMGEHPFYETPAGKAYMIIKAKYNNGPETYYKVAFQTKNSDGTFTPMALLRNHHYQVKVTAVNHAGYSSEKEAKDNLPENGLSVEVVDDNPRIVNMIACKDYELGVC
;
A
#
# COMPACT_ATOMS: atom_id res chain seq x y z
N LEU A 1 -2.76 3.45 17.59
CA LEU A 1 -2.38 3.14 16.21
C LEU A 1 -3.64 2.86 15.41
N LYS A 2 -3.83 3.52 14.29
CA LYS A 2 -4.91 3.20 13.37
C LYS A 2 -4.31 2.82 12.03
N LEU A 3 -4.67 1.65 11.53
CA LEU A 3 -4.36 1.23 10.18
C LEU A 3 -5.38 1.83 9.23
N PRO A 4 -4.98 2.25 8.02
CA PRO A 4 -5.91 2.76 7.03
C PRO A 4 -6.90 1.66 6.64
N ASN A 5 -8.18 1.97 6.71
CA ASN A 5 -9.25 1.10 6.19
C ASN A 5 -9.48 1.44 4.72
N PHE A 6 -9.44 0.46 3.88
CA PHE A 6 -10.01 0.60 2.54
C PHE A 6 -11.53 0.55 2.68
N THR A 7 -12.23 1.56 2.19
CA THR A 7 -13.68 1.66 2.31
C THR A 7 -14.34 0.36 1.84
N LYS A 8 -15.13 -0.25 2.72
CA LYS A 8 -15.94 -1.41 2.39
C LYS A 8 -17.02 -1.00 1.40
N ASN A 9 -16.90 -1.38 0.16
CA ASN A 9 -18.10 -1.62 -0.63
C ASN A 9 -18.70 -2.93 -0.14
N THR A 10 -19.94 -2.84 0.33
CA THR A 10 -20.71 -3.90 0.96
C THR A 10 -20.96 -5.06 -0.01
N VAL A 11 -20.07 -6.03 -0.02
CA VAL A 11 -20.40 -7.42 -0.25
C VAL A 11 -19.90 -8.18 0.96
N ALA A 12 -20.82 -8.83 1.63
CA ALA A 12 -20.63 -9.45 2.94
C ALA A 12 -19.59 -10.59 2.90
N THR A 13 -18.35 -10.24 3.17
CA THR A 13 -17.40 -11.12 3.84
C THR A 13 -16.64 -10.24 4.82
N ARG A 14 -16.63 -10.63 6.10
CA ARG A 14 -15.85 -9.94 7.12
C ARG A 14 -14.43 -9.79 6.61
N ALA A 15 -14.03 -8.57 6.25
CA ALA A 15 -12.64 -8.25 6.09
C ALA A 15 -11.99 -8.55 7.45
N THR A 16 -11.05 -9.46 7.48
CA THR A 16 -10.19 -9.72 8.63
C THR A 16 -9.61 -8.37 9.04
N GLU A 17 -9.81 -8.00 10.30
CA GLU A 17 -9.28 -6.79 10.87
C GLU A 17 -7.77 -6.82 10.69
N GLN A 18 -7.21 -5.77 10.12
CA GLN A 18 -5.76 -5.69 9.90
C GLN A 18 -5.06 -5.71 11.25
N GLN A 19 -4.08 -6.59 11.39
CA GLN A 19 -3.45 -6.85 12.69
C GLN A 19 -2.06 -6.21 12.76
N ILE A 20 -1.78 -5.58 13.90
CA ILE A 20 -0.41 -5.27 14.30
C ILE A 20 0.07 -6.41 15.20
N ASN A 21 0.85 -7.33 14.64
CA ASN A 21 1.43 -8.44 15.39
C ASN A 21 2.75 -8.06 16.08
N LYS A 22 3.39 -7.00 15.57
CA LYS A 22 4.68 -6.51 16.04
C LYS A 22 4.82 -5.04 15.71
N LEU A 23 5.43 -4.28 16.60
CA LEU A 23 5.79 -2.88 16.40
C LEU A 23 7.27 -2.67 16.76
N CYS A 24 8.06 -2.22 15.79
CA CYS A 24 9.39 -1.67 16.03
C CYS A 24 9.27 -0.16 16.20
N VAL A 25 9.85 0.36 17.30
CA VAL A 25 9.92 1.78 17.63
C VAL A 25 11.36 2.20 17.60
N LEU A 26 11.71 3.13 16.73
CA LEU A 26 13.06 3.65 16.57
C LEU A 26 13.09 5.09 17.06
N CYS A 27 14.10 5.42 17.86
CA CYS A 27 14.31 6.73 18.46
C CYS A 27 15.46 7.45 17.74
N TYR A 28 15.20 8.69 17.33
CA TYR A 28 16.19 9.57 16.69
C TYR A 28 16.23 10.92 17.41
N ASP A 29 17.42 11.53 17.51
CA ASP A 29 17.58 12.87 18.07
C ASP A 29 17.19 13.98 17.09
N ALA A 30 17.42 15.23 17.45
CA ALA A 30 17.09 16.39 16.65
C ALA A 30 17.91 16.51 15.35
N ASP A 31 19.04 15.83 15.28
CA ASP A 31 19.91 15.75 14.11
C ASP A 31 19.71 14.47 13.31
N ASP A 32 18.57 13.78 13.51
CA ASP A 32 18.19 12.49 12.90
C ASP A 32 19.18 11.34 13.21
N LYS A 33 19.96 11.44 14.29
CA LYS A 33 20.86 10.36 14.70
C LYS A 33 20.12 9.31 15.52
N TYR A 34 20.37 8.06 15.18
CA TYR A 34 19.81 6.91 15.87
C TYR A 34 20.27 6.83 17.33
N LEU A 35 19.30 6.74 18.24
CA LEU A 35 19.53 6.63 19.69
C LEU A 35 19.23 5.23 20.25
N GLY A 36 18.28 4.53 19.65
CA GLY A 36 17.89 3.21 20.11
C GLY A 36 16.62 2.70 19.47
N MET A 37 16.34 1.42 19.67
CA MET A 37 15.17 0.74 19.14
C MET A 37 14.57 -0.19 20.19
N SER A 38 13.25 -0.27 20.23
CA SER A 38 12.51 -1.28 20.97
C SER A 38 11.53 -2.02 20.08
N THR A 39 11.28 -3.28 20.43
CA THR A 39 10.29 -4.11 19.75
C THR A 39 9.17 -4.46 20.71
N ILE A 40 7.94 -4.25 20.30
CA ILE A 40 6.73 -4.47 21.07
C ILE A 40 5.96 -5.61 20.41
N SER A 41 5.66 -6.66 21.18
CA SER A 41 4.87 -7.81 20.71
C SER A 41 3.37 -7.53 20.73
N ARG A 42 2.59 -8.34 20.05
CA ARG A 42 1.13 -8.26 19.95
C ARG A 42 0.44 -8.13 21.32
N ASP A 43 0.89 -8.88 22.31
CA ASP A 43 0.27 -8.93 23.64
C ASP A 43 0.31 -7.59 24.40
N SER A 44 1.25 -6.72 24.01
CA SER A 44 1.41 -5.37 24.58
C SER A 44 0.73 -4.28 23.74
N ILE A 45 0.06 -4.65 22.64
CA ILE A 45 -0.66 -3.75 21.74
C ILE A 45 -2.16 -3.94 21.97
N LYS A 46 -2.82 -2.92 22.51
CA LYS A 46 -4.25 -2.97 22.81
C LYS A 46 -5.05 -2.48 21.61
N ASP A 47 -5.92 -3.33 21.09
CA ASP A 47 -6.90 -2.96 20.09
C ASP A 47 -8.04 -2.16 20.76
N LYS A 48 -8.35 -0.99 20.21
CA LYS A 48 -9.44 -0.12 20.69
C LYS A 48 -10.63 -0.11 19.73
N GLY A 49 -10.60 -0.95 18.71
CA GLY A 49 -11.60 -1.00 17.65
C GLY A 49 -11.46 0.11 16.62
N GLY A 50 -12.09 -0.10 15.46
CA GLY A 50 -12.07 0.85 14.35
C GLY A 50 -10.66 1.20 13.87
N ASP A 51 -9.77 0.18 13.76
CA ASP A 51 -8.36 0.29 13.37
C ASP A 51 -7.51 1.22 14.27
N THR A 52 -7.90 1.38 15.51
CA THR A 52 -7.19 2.19 16.51
C THR A 52 -6.49 1.26 17.50
N TYR A 53 -5.21 1.50 17.72
CA TYR A 53 -4.40 0.72 18.65
C TYR A 53 -3.74 1.64 19.68
N GLU A 54 -3.65 1.16 20.91
CA GLU A 54 -2.93 1.81 22.00
C GLU A 54 -1.68 0.99 22.33
N VAL A 55 -0.56 1.66 22.50
CA VAL A 55 0.71 1.03 22.85
C VAL A 55 1.50 1.93 23.80
N ARG A 56 2.17 1.32 24.79
CA ARG A 56 3.13 2.02 25.64
C ARG A 56 4.52 1.86 25.05
N VAL A 57 5.22 2.96 24.86
CA VAL A 57 6.52 3.01 24.22
C VAL A 57 7.53 3.59 25.24
N LYS A 58 8.67 2.92 25.40
CA LYS A 58 9.83 3.52 26.10
C LYS A 58 10.58 4.40 25.10
N VAL A 59 10.75 5.67 25.46
CA VAL A 59 11.47 6.65 24.65
C VAL A 59 12.84 6.86 25.25
N VAL A 60 13.90 6.73 24.44
CA VAL A 60 15.28 6.99 24.85
C VAL A 60 15.43 8.49 25.15
N PRO A 61 16.18 8.91 26.19
CA PRO A 61 16.45 10.33 26.45
C PRO A 61 17.01 11.05 25.21
N ARG A 62 16.64 12.31 25.01
CA ARG A 62 16.98 13.17 23.87
C ARG A 62 16.32 12.76 22.53
N THR A 63 15.41 11.81 22.54
CA THR A 63 14.63 11.50 21.32
C THR A 63 13.81 12.71 20.90
N ALA A 64 13.97 13.14 19.66
CA ALA A 64 13.17 14.19 19.03
C ALA A 64 12.12 13.60 18.09
N THR A 65 12.44 12.49 17.40
CA THR A 65 11.56 11.84 16.44
C THR A 65 11.48 10.33 16.73
N LEU A 66 10.25 9.81 16.67
CA LEU A 66 9.97 8.38 16.67
C LEU A 66 9.60 7.93 15.26
N HIS A 67 10.19 6.82 14.82
CA HIS A 67 9.69 6.07 13.67
C HIS A 67 9.09 4.75 14.15
N LEU A 68 7.93 4.43 13.62
CA LEU A 68 7.17 3.24 13.96
C LEU A 68 7.03 2.36 12.72
N VAL A 69 7.39 1.08 12.87
CA VAL A 69 7.31 0.09 11.77
C VAL A 69 6.59 -1.14 12.27
N THR A 70 5.53 -1.54 11.58
CA THR A 70 4.73 -2.72 11.95
C THR A 70 5.14 -3.96 11.15
N ASN A 71 4.88 -5.12 11.75
CA ASN A 71 4.86 -6.44 11.10
C ASN A 71 6.14 -6.84 10.33
N THR A 72 7.27 -6.21 10.61
CA THR A 72 8.58 -6.61 10.09
C THR A 72 9.67 -6.38 11.15
N ASN A 73 10.81 -7.02 10.96
CA ASN A 73 12.02 -6.69 11.71
C ASN A 73 12.72 -5.53 11.03
N VAL A 74 13.25 -4.62 11.84
CA VAL A 74 14.22 -3.62 11.41
C VAL A 74 15.56 -4.00 12.02
N THR A 75 16.59 -4.15 11.21
CA THR A 75 17.94 -4.46 11.69
C THR A 75 18.61 -3.20 12.25
N LEU A 76 19.68 -3.39 13.03
CA LEU A 76 20.44 -2.25 13.53
C LEU A 76 21.05 -1.43 12.39
N ASP A 77 21.52 -2.09 11.32
CA ASP A 77 22.11 -1.41 10.18
C ASP A 77 21.06 -0.61 9.38
N GLU A 78 19.83 -1.09 9.29
CA GLU A 78 18.70 -0.36 8.68
C GLU A 78 18.25 0.83 9.56
N ALA A 79 18.45 0.76 10.87
CA ALA A 79 18.05 1.80 11.81
C ALA A 79 19.08 2.91 11.94
N ARG A 80 20.38 2.58 11.78
CA ARG A 80 21.48 3.53 12.00
C ARG A 80 21.48 4.64 10.97
N ASP A 81 21.82 5.83 11.46
CA ASP A 81 22.23 6.95 10.62
C ASP A 81 23.72 6.81 10.27
N TYR A 82 24.07 6.92 9.00
CA TYR A 82 25.44 6.94 8.54
C TYR A 82 25.90 8.39 8.32
N ASP A 83 27.18 8.67 8.51
CA ASP A 83 27.84 9.98 8.33
C ASP A 83 27.56 10.68 6.97
N SER A 84 26.89 10.00 6.04
CA SER A 84 26.50 10.55 4.72
C SER A 84 25.20 11.35 4.74
N GLY A 85 24.55 11.56 5.88
CA GLY A 85 23.25 12.23 6.00
C GLY A 85 22.10 11.47 5.32
N LYS A 86 22.28 10.18 5.06
CA LYS A 86 21.24 9.30 4.51
C LYS A 86 20.72 8.41 5.63
N ASN A 87 19.52 8.68 6.06
CA ASN A 87 18.82 7.80 6.99
C ASN A 87 18.59 6.43 6.31
N ASN A 88 19.20 5.38 6.85
CA ASN A 88 19.10 4.03 6.28
C ASN A 88 17.70 3.45 6.32
N LEU A 89 16.85 3.89 7.23
CA LEU A 89 15.47 3.44 7.28
C LEU A 89 14.72 3.76 5.98
N TYR A 90 15.02 4.89 5.33
CA TYR A 90 14.43 5.25 4.03
C TYR A 90 15.00 4.47 2.86
N ASN A 91 16.12 3.78 3.06
CA ASN A 91 16.74 2.88 2.07
C ASN A 91 16.42 1.40 2.38
N ALA A 92 15.91 1.10 3.56
CA ALA A 92 15.52 -0.25 3.95
C ALA A 92 14.37 -0.74 3.08
N THR A 93 14.51 -1.92 2.50
CA THR A 93 13.54 -2.49 1.54
C THR A 93 13.01 -3.82 2.00
N ARG A 94 11.85 -4.19 1.48
CA ARG A 94 11.28 -5.53 1.59
C ARG A 94 10.86 -6.02 0.21
N GLU A 95 10.99 -7.32 0.01
CA GLU A 95 10.62 -8.04 -1.21
C GLU A 95 9.64 -9.16 -0.86
N GLY A 96 8.71 -9.43 -1.75
CA GLY A 96 7.71 -10.51 -1.60
C GLY A 96 6.70 -10.24 -0.47
N ASN A 97 5.94 -11.24 -0.15
CA ASN A 97 4.96 -11.36 0.95
C ASN A 97 4.23 -10.07 1.35
N LEU A 98 3.42 -9.56 0.42
CA LEU A 98 2.54 -8.40 0.64
C LEU A 98 1.28 -8.87 1.37
N ASN A 99 1.31 -8.92 2.69
CA ASN A 99 0.23 -9.43 3.52
C ASN A 99 -0.82 -8.34 3.79
N LEU A 100 -2.02 -8.52 3.27
CA LEU A 100 -3.15 -7.60 3.48
C LEU A 100 -3.67 -7.63 4.91
N ASP A 101 -3.60 -8.76 5.60
CA ASP A 101 -4.12 -8.93 6.96
C ASP A 101 -3.16 -8.37 8.02
N ALA A 102 -1.85 -8.43 7.76
CA ALA A 102 -0.81 -7.92 8.65
C ALA A 102 0.22 -7.09 7.86
N PRO A 103 -0.18 -5.93 7.33
CA PRO A 103 0.67 -5.14 6.44
C PRO A 103 1.87 -4.55 7.18
N ILE A 104 2.99 -4.47 6.46
CA ILE A 104 4.08 -3.62 6.89
C ILE A 104 3.63 -2.17 6.70
N CYS A 105 3.61 -1.42 7.82
CA CYS A 105 3.31 0.00 7.80
C CYS A 105 4.44 0.77 8.48
N TRP A 106 4.61 2.01 8.05
CA TRP A 106 5.54 2.94 8.63
C TRP A 106 4.85 4.28 8.93
N GLY A 107 5.31 4.96 9.99
CA GLY A 107 4.94 6.32 10.30
C GLY A 107 5.98 6.97 11.20
N SER A 108 6.00 8.29 11.23
CA SER A 108 6.87 9.06 12.11
C SER A 108 6.11 10.15 12.84
N VAL A 109 6.62 10.54 14.00
CA VAL A 109 6.06 11.60 14.84
C VAL A 109 7.15 12.28 15.64
N LYS A 110 7.08 13.60 15.80
CA LYS A 110 7.92 14.32 16.74
C LYS A 110 7.45 14.06 18.16
N VAL A 111 8.39 13.87 19.09
CA VAL A 111 8.07 13.60 20.50
C VAL A 111 7.29 14.76 21.11
N ASP A 112 7.62 16.01 20.76
CA ASP A 112 6.92 17.20 21.24
C ASP A 112 5.43 17.19 20.84
N ASP A 113 5.09 16.67 19.67
CA ASP A 113 3.70 16.54 19.21
C ASP A 113 2.92 15.53 20.08
N LEU A 114 3.60 14.55 20.69
CA LEU A 114 2.99 13.54 21.57
C LEU A 114 2.56 14.11 22.92
N LEU A 115 3.02 15.29 23.31
CA LEU A 115 2.63 15.98 24.55
C LEU A 115 1.16 16.41 24.52
N SER A 116 0.56 16.52 23.35
CA SER A 116 -0.87 16.76 23.20
C SER A 116 -1.67 15.47 23.32
N PRO A 117 -2.69 15.40 24.21
CA PRO A 117 -3.52 14.20 24.38
C PRO A 117 -4.34 13.80 23.14
N SER A 118 -4.39 14.67 22.13
CA SER A 118 -5.10 14.45 20.87
C SER A 118 -4.17 14.03 19.73
N THR A 119 -2.87 13.92 19.97
CA THR A 119 -1.91 13.58 18.91
C THR A 119 -2.10 12.13 18.45
N LYS A 120 -2.17 12.01 17.17
CA LYS A 120 -2.37 10.75 16.48
C LYS A 120 -1.16 10.50 15.58
N VAL A 121 -0.58 9.29 15.61
CA VAL A 121 0.48 8.90 14.71
C VAL A 121 -0.11 8.11 13.56
N TRP A 122 0.18 8.53 12.36
CA TRP A 122 -0.29 7.94 11.12
C TRP A 122 0.65 6.83 10.65
N LEU A 123 0.11 5.68 10.31
CA LEU A 123 0.86 4.60 9.72
C LEU A 123 0.38 4.36 8.28
N PHE A 124 1.34 4.27 7.37
CA PHE A 124 1.14 4.09 5.94
C PHE A 124 1.61 2.71 5.53
N ARG A 125 0.81 1.97 4.79
CA ARG A 125 1.24 0.69 4.23
C ARG A 125 2.39 0.91 3.25
N GLN A 126 3.31 -0.03 3.23
CA GLN A 126 4.44 -0.05 2.30
C GLN A 126 4.00 -0.28 0.85
N PHE A 127 2.79 -0.74 0.62
CA PHE A 127 2.27 -1.18 -0.65
C PHE A 127 0.90 -0.58 -0.98
N ALA A 128 0.51 -0.68 -2.23
CA ALA A 128 -0.81 -0.42 -2.76
C ALA A 128 -1.57 -1.72 -2.99
N LYS A 129 -2.85 -1.64 -3.33
CA LYS A 129 -3.63 -2.78 -3.82
C LYS A 129 -4.47 -2.39 -5.02
N ALA A 130 -4.82 -3.38 -5.83
CA ALA A 130 -5.75 -3.25 -6.94
C ALA A 130 -6.91 -4.22 -6.80
N SER A 131 -8.04 -3.86 -7.39
CA SER A 131 -9.19 -4.73 -7.57
C SER A 131 -9.91 -4.42 -8.88
N VAL A 132 -10.73 -5.37 -9.33
CA VAL A 132 -11.56 -5.20 -10.54
C VAL A 132 -13.02 -5.41 -10.19
N THR A 133 -13.87 -4.53 -10.71
CA THR A 133 -15.32 -4.62 -10.62
C THR A 133 -15.94 -4.28 -11.98
N LYS A 134 -17.23 -4.48 -12.12
CA LYS A 134 -17.99 -4.00 -13.28
C LYS A 134 -19.21 -3.19 -12.85
N ASP A 135 -19.70 -2.37 -13.74
CA ASP A 135 -20.98 -1.69 -13.60
C ASP A 135 -22.11 -2.67 -13.95
N ASP A 136 -22.74 -3.27 -12.95
CA ASP A 136 -23.74 -4.31 -13.13
C ASP A 136 -25.01 -3.82 -13.85
N ASP A 137 -25.28 -2.53 -13.87
CA ASP A 137 -26.40 -1.94 -14.59
C ASP A 137 -26.12 -1.80 -16.08
N LYS A 138 -24.89 -1.49 -16.45
CA LYS A 138 -24.47 -1.23 -17.84
C LYS A 138 -23.86 -2.44 -18.53
N VAL A 139 -23.20 -3.33 -17.78
CA VAL A 139 -22.39 -4.43 -18.30
C VAL A 139 -23.03 -5.77 -17.93
N LYS A 140 -24.01 -6.23 -18.73
CA LYS A 140 -24.82 -7.43 -18.43
C LYS A 140 -24.17 -8.75 -18.83
N ASN A 141 -23.55 -8.81 -20.00
CA ASN A 141 -23.04 -10.05 -20.63
C ASN A 141 -21.51 -10.19 -20.50
N PHE A 142 -20.99 -9.87 -19.32
CA PHE A 142 -19.55 -9.91 -19.05
C PHE A 142 -19.30 -10.51 -17.67
N GLU A 143 -18.60 -11.65 -17.64
CA GLU A 143 -18.23 -12.36 -16.41
C GLU A 143 -16.72 -12.25 -16.24
N ILE A 144 -16.27 -11.49 -15.23
CA ILE A 144 -14.86 -11.40 -14.87
C ILE A 144 -14.50 -12.67 -14.09
N THR A 145 -13.52 -13.42 -14.58
CA THR A 145 -13.05 -14.67 -13.95
C THR A 145 -11.74 -14.47 -13.16
N GLY A 146 -11.05 -13.35 -13.35
CA GLY A 146 -9.86 -12.97 -12.60
C GLY A 146 -9.08 -11.86 -13.27
N PHE A 147 -8.06 -11.38 -12.60
CA PHE A 147 -7.09 -10.45 -13.17
C PHE A 147 -5.69 -10.71 -12.64
N LYS A 148 -4.70 -10.18 -13.34
CA LYS A 148 -3.28 -10.19 -12.96
C LYS A 148 -2.67 -8.81 -13.13
N LEU A 149 -1.71 -8.50 -12.28
CA LEU A 149 -0.85 -7.33 -12.41
C LEU A 149 0.48 -7.70 -13.07
N PHE A 150 0.96 -6.82 -13.92
CA PHE A 150 2.20 -6.99 -14.67
C PHE A 150 3.10 -5.78 -14.48
N ASN A 151 4.41 -6.03 -14.46
CA ASN A 151 5.46 -5.01 -14.32
C ASN A 151 5.29 -4.13 -13.06
N THR A 152 4.82 -4.69 -11.96
CA THR A 152 4.87 -4.03 -10.65
C THR A 152 6.26 -4.15 -10.05
N ALA A 153 6.68 -3.20 -9.22
CA ALA A 153 7.98 -3.28 -8.56
C ALA A 153 8.07 -4.51 -7.66
N LYS A 154 9.21 -5.21 -7.70
CA LYS A 154 9.44 -6.44 -6.94
C LYS A 154 9.68 -6.21 -5.45
N ARG A 155 10.14 -5.01 -5.10
CA ARG A 155 10.40 -4.58 -3.72
C ARG A 155 10.06 -3.10 -3.53
N GLY A 156 9.79 -2.73 -2.28
CA GLY A 156 9.51 -1.35 -1.88
C GLY A 156 10.29 -0.94 -0.63
N THR A 157 10.48 0.36 -0.43
CA THR A 157 11.10 0.91 0.78
C THR A 157 10.13 0.84 1.96
N ILE A 158 10.65 0.65 3.19
CA ILE A 158 9.84 0.66 4.41
C ILE A 158 9.31 2.08 4.67
N ALA A 159 10.20 3.05 4.74
CA ALA A 159 9.90 4.46 4.98
C ALA A 159 9.99 5.29 3.70
N THR A 160 9.43 6.49 3.71
CA THR A 160 9.49 7.41 2.57
C THR A 160 9.41 8.87 2.99
N THR A 161 10.14 9.73 2.31
CA THR A 161 9.97 11.20 2.40
C THR A 161 9.02 11.74 1.32
N LYS A 162 8.54 10.88 0.41
CA LYS A 162 7.76 11.27 -0.79
C LYS A 162 6.30 10.83 -0.71
N LEU A 163 5.77 10.68 0.51
CA LEU A 163 4.42 10.22 0.72
C LEU A 163 3.42 11.07 -0.07
N TYR A 164 2.56 10.42 -0.86
CA TYR A 164 1.56 11.03 -1.76
C TYR A 164 2.07 11.91 -2.91
N THR A 165 3.35 12.11 -3.04
CA THR A 165 3.88 13.02 -4.07
C THR A 165 4.57 12.28 -5.21
N ASN A 166 5.22 11.16 -4.91
CA ASN A 166 5.93 10.34 -5.89
C ASN A 166 6.22 8.96 -5.33
N VAL A 167 6.57 8.03 -6.20
CA VAL A 167 7.05 6.70 -5.80
C VAL A 167 8.37 6.79 -5.03
N SER A 168 8.49 5.97 -3.99
CA SER A 168 9.74 5.80 -3.24
C SER A 168 10.29 4.41 -3.50
N LEU A 169 11.21 4.32 -4.43
CA LEU A 169 11.80 3.06 -4.87
C LEU A 169 13.28 2.99 -4.51
N PRO A 170 13.82 1.77 -4.32
CA PRO A 170 15.27 1.57 -4.24
C PRO A 170 15.98 2.06 -5.51
N SER A 171 17.28 2.27 -5.41
CA SER A 171 18.12 2.75 -6.53
C SER A 171 18.11 1.79 -7.73
N SER A 172 17.91 0.49 -7.50
CA SER A 172 17.68 -0.51 -8.55
C SER A 172 16.43 -1.30 -8.24
N VAL A 173 15.50 -1.37 -9.18
CA VAL A 173 14.22 -2.05 -9.03
C VAL A 173 14.00 -2.99 -10.19
N ASP A 174 13.83 -4.27 -9.87
CA ASP A 174 13.27 -5.26 -10.79
C ASP A 174 11.75 -5.20 -10.75
N TYR A 175 11.14 -5.63 -11.84
CA TYR A 175 9.70 -5.72 -11.96
C TYR A 175 9.25 -7.16 -12.02
N THR A 176 8.06 -7.43 -11.51
CA THR A 176 7.49 -8.77 -11.43
C THR A 176 6.07 -8.80 -11.98
N ASN A 177 5.60 -10.01 -12.23
CA ASN A 177 4.22 -10.28 -12.64
C ASN A 177 3.62 -11.25 -11.62
N GLU A 178 2.33 -11.16 -11.41
CA GLU A 178 1.61 -12.18 -10.64
C GLU A 178 1.59 -13.52 -11.37
N ASN A 179 1.45 -14.61 -10.62
CA ASN A 179 1.50 -15.96 -11.19
C ASN A 179 0.14 -16.44 -11.70
N ASP A 180 -0.96 -16.09 -10.99
CA ASP A 180 -2.29 -16.62 -11.26
C ASP A 180 -3.36 -15.55 -11.41
N TYR A 181 -4.39 -15.84 -12.22
CA TYR A 181 -5.59 -15.04 -12.28
C TYR A 181 -6.47 -15.35 -11.09
N SER A 182 -6.84 -14.34 -10.32
CA SER A 182 -7.79 -14.47 -9.24
C SER A 182 -8.63 -13.20 -9.08
N MET A 183 -9.71 -13.32 -8.34
CA MET A 183 -10.54 -12.19 -7.93
C MET A 183 -10.11 -11.72 -6.54
N GLY A 184 -10.57 -10.54 -6.14
CA GLY A 184 -10.29 -9.95 -4.84
C GLY A 184 -9.36 -8.75 -4.91
N GLU A 185 -8.53 -8.60 -3.92
CA GLU A 185 -7.58 -7.49 -3.79
C GLU A 185 -6.16 -8.00 -3.95
N HIS A 186 -5.43 -7.44 -4.89
CA HIS A 186 -4.05 -7.84 -5.18
C HIS A 186 -3.09 -6.74 -4.71
N PRO A 187 -2.27 -7.00 -3.70
CA PRO A 187 -1.28 -6.05 -3.21
C PRO A 187 -0.04 -5.99 -4.11
N PHE A 188 0.56 -4.82 -4.23
CA PHE A 188 1.79 -4.60 -5.01
C PHE A 188 2.56 -3.38 -4.50
N TYR A 189 3.88 -3.34 -4.73
CA TYR A 189 4.70 -2.19 -4.35
C TYR A 189 4.48 -1.00 -5.29
N GLU A 190 4.81 0.20 -4.80
CA GLU A 190 4.80 1.44 -5.59
C GLU A 190 5.48 1.21 -6.93
N THR A 191 4.87 1.75 -7.99
CA THR A 191 5.36 1.54 -9.35
C THR A 191 5.28 2.84 -10.14
N PRO A 192 6.33 3.24 -10.87
CA PRO A 192 6.34 4.46 -11.68
C PRO A 192 5.25 4.46 -12.75
N ALA A 193 4.84 5.66 -13.14
CA ALA A 193 3.84 5.87 -14.19
C ALA A 193 4.22 5.15 -15.50
N GLY A 194 3.23 4.51 -16.11
CA GLY A 194 3.37 3.83 -17.39
C GLY A 194 4.14 2.50 -17.36
N LYS A 195 4.52 1.99 -16.18
CA LYS A 195 5.20 0.69 -16.04
C LYS A 195 4.22 -0.46 -15.88
N ALA A 196 3.39 -0.39 -14.83
CA ALA A 196 2.43 -1.44 -14.54
C ALA A 196 1.22 -1.39 -15.47
N TYR A 197 0.67 -2.57 -15.73
CA TYR A 197 -0.64 -2.73 -16.35
C TYR A 197 -1.35 -3.95 -15.75
N MET A 198 -2.63 -4.05 -16.01
CA MET A 198 -3.47 -5.17 -15.60
C MET A 198 -3.95 -5.94 -16.84
N ILE A 199 -4.09 -7.25 -16.72
CA ILE A 199 -4.86 -8.05 -17.69
C ILE A 199 -6.04 -8.65 -16.93
N ILE A 200 -7.25 -8.35 -17.41
CA ILE A 200 -8.50 -8.92 -16.94
C ILE A 200 -8.82 -10.13 -17.81
N LYS A 201 -9.09 -11.26 -17.17
CA LYS A 201 -9.59 -12.48 -17.81
C LYS A 201 -11.09 -12.55 -17.61
N ALA A 202 -11.85 -12.67 -18.69
CA ALA A 202 -13.31 -12.61 -18.64
C ALA A 202 -13.97 -13.34 -19.80
N LYS A 203 -15.25 -13.70 -19.63
CA LYS A 203 -16.13 -14.21 -20.71
C LYS A 203 -17.07 -13.11 -21.17
N TYR A 204 -17.17 -12.93 -22.47
CA TYR A 204 -18.11 -12.01 -23.12
C TYR A 204 -19.21 -12.78 -23.85
N ASN A 205 -20.49 -12.42 -23.65
CA ASN A 205 -21.65 -13.07 -24.26
C ASN A 205 -21.66 -14.61 -24.09
N ASN A 206 -21.30 -15.11 -22.91
CA ASN A 206 -21.18 -16.55 -22.63
C ASN A 206 -20.16 -17.29 -23.55
N GLY A 207 -19.27 -16.55 -24.19
CA GLY A 207 -18.21 -17.10 -25.04
C GLY A 207 -17.03 -17.66 -24.22
N PRO A 208 -15.94 -18.02 -24.89
CA PRO A 208 -14.72 -18.47 -24.22
C PRO A 208 -14.10 -17.34 -23.37
N GLU A 209 -13.20 -17.72 -22.46
CA GLU A 209 -12.38 -16.75 -21.73
C GLU A 209 -11.46 -16.00 -22.70
N THR A 210 -11.42 -14.69 -22.56
CA THR A 210 -10.57 -13.76 -23.31
C THR A 210 -9.88 -12.78 -22.37
N TYR A 211 -8.89 -12.05 -22.89
CA TYR A 211 -7.94 -11.29 -22.11
C TYR A 211 -7.97 -9.82 -22.53
N TYR A 212 -8.16 -8.93 -21.56
CA TYR A 212 -8.29 -7.48 -21.79
C TYR A 212 -7.15 -6.76 -21.06
N LYS A 213 -6.27 -6.09 -21.80
CA LYS A 213 -5.20 -5.29 -21.24
C LYS A 213 -5.72 -3.92 -20.82
N VAL A 214 -5.42 -3.52 -19.59
CA VAL A 214 -5.81 -2.24 -19.00
C VAL A 214 -4.57 -1.51 -18.52
N ALA A 215 -4.36 -0.28 -18.95
CA ALA A 215 -3.34 0.60 -18.46
C ALA A 215 -3.85 1.43 -17.26
N PHE A 216 -2.98 1.67 -16.26
CA PHE A 216 -3.28 2.60 -15.18
C PHE A 216 -3.04 4.03 -15.68
N GLN A 217 -4.11 4.74 -15.94
CA GLN A 217 -4.08 6.09 -16.50
C GLN A 217 -5.32 6.90 -16.13
N THR A 218 -5.18 8.21 -16.08
CA THR A 218 -6.28 9.15 -15.92
C THR A 218 -6.68 9.73 -17.29
N LYS A 219 -7.99 9.91 -17.51
CA LYS A 219 -8.50 10.60 -18.68
C LYS A 219 -8.51 12.11 -18.42
N ASN A 220 -7.87 12.87 -19.27
CA ASN A 220 -7.85 14.34 -19.21
C ASN A 220 -9.13 14.94 -19.80
N SER A 221 -9.37 16.22 -19.53
CA SER A 221 -10.53 16.95 -20.04
C SER A 221 -10.54 17.09 -21.58
N ASP A 222 -9.37 17.04 -22.21
CA ASP A 222 -9.20 17.06 -23.67
C ASP A 222 -9.36 15.68 -24.32
N GLY A 223 -9.66 14.64 -23.53
CA GLY A 223 -9.83 13.27 -23.99
C GLY A 223 -8.53 12.45 -24.09
N THR A 224 -7.38 13.05 -23.87
CA THR A 224 -6.10 12.33 -23.79
C THR A 224 -5.97 11.56 -22.48
N PHE A 225 -4.96 10.66 -22.40
CA PHE A 225 -4.69 9.87 -21.21
C PHE A 225 -3.28 10.16 -20.68
N THR A 226 -3.18 10.31 -19.36
CA THR A 226 -1.91 10.46 -18.66
C THR A 226 -1.65 9.22 -17.81
N PRO A 227 -0.53 8.50 -18.01
CA PRO A 227 -0.14 7.39 -17.15
C PRO A 227 0.00 7.84 -15.70
N MET A 228 -0.55 7.06 -14.77
CA MET A 228 -0.47 7.34 -13.34
C MET A 228 0.61 6.53 -12.66
N ALA A 229 1.30 7.16 -11.69
CA ALA A 229 2.16 6.47 -10.75
C ALA A 229 1.28 5.74 -9.73
N LEU A 230 1.67 4.52 -9.38
CA LEU A 230 0.96 3.73 -8.38
C LEU A 230 1.68 3.89 -7.05
N LEU A 231 1.04 4.61 -6.12
CA LEU A 231 1.62 5.00 -4.84
C LEU A 231 1.21 4.03 -3.74
N ARG A 232 2.07 3.87 -2.73
CA ARG A 232 1.76 3.09 -1.52
C ARG A 232 0.51 3.59 -0.81
N ASN A 233 -0.12 2.72 -0.06
CA ASN A 233 -1.30 3.03 0.73
C ASN A 233 -2.56 3.39 -0.08
N HIS A 234 -2.54 3.30 -1.41
CA HIS A 234 -3.66 3.53 -2.31
C HIS A 234 -4.38 2.22 -2.68
N HIS A 235 -5.65 2.32 -3.03
CA HIS A 235 -6.44 1.24 -3.61
C HIS A 235 -6.91 1.67 -5.01
N TYR A 236 -6.36 1.03 -6.02
CA TYR A 236 -6.71 1.27 -7.42
C TYR A 236 -7.84 0.32 -7.82
N GLN A 237 -9.05 0.85 -7.96
CA GLN A 237 -10.22 0.10 -8.41
C GLN A 237 -10.39 0.27 -9.91
N VAL A 238 -10.29 -0.81 -10.66
CA VAL A 238 -10.60 -0.82 -12.09
C VAL A 238 -12.05 -1.22 -12.26
N LYS A 239 -12.93 -0.28 -12.63
CA LYS A 239 -14.34 -0.50 -12.86
C LYS A 239 -14.60 -0.60 -14.37
N VAL A 240 -15.05 -1.76 -14.85
CA VAL A 240 -15.49 -1.97 -16.24
C VAL A 240 -16.83 -1.29 -16.42
N THR A 241 -16.90 -0.33 -17.34
CA THR A 241 -18.11 0.49 -17.60
C THR A 241 -18.81 0.17 -18.92
N ALA A 242 -18.10 -0.43 -19.89
CA ALA A 242 -18.67 -0.96 -21.13
C ALA A 242 -17.78 -2.05 -21.71
N VAL A 243 -18.39 -2.99 -22.43
CA VAL A 243 -17.70 -4.03 -23.20
C VAL A 243 -18.39 -4.15 -24.56
N ASN A 244 -17.63 -3.99 -25.64
CA ASN A 244 -18.15 -3.95 -27.01
C ASN A 244 -17.90 -5.25 -27.77
N HIS A 245 -16.81 -5.97 -27.47
CA HIS A 245 -16.47 -7.25 -28.12
C HIS A 245 -15.56 -8.09 -27.18
N ALA A 246 -15.33 -9.34 -27.57
CA ALA A 246 -14.39 -10.23 -26.88
C ALA A 246 -12.96 -9.68 -26.96
N GLY A 247 -12.19 -9.87 -25.91
CA GLY A 247 -10.79 -9.46 -25.83
C GLY A 247 -9.86 -10.39 -26.64
N TYR A 248 -8.56 -10.28 -26.38
CA TYR A 248 -7.53 -11.12 -26.99
C TYR A 248 -7.73 -12.59 -26.65
N SER A 249 -7.36 -13.47 -27.57
CA SER A 249 -7.54 -14.91 -27.41
C SER A 249 -6.57 -15.55 -26.38
N SER A 250 -5.51 -14.87 -26.05
CA SER A 250 -4.50 -15.35 -25.11
C SER A 250 -3.86 -14.22 -24.29
N GLU A 251 -3.33 -14.59 -23.12
CA GLU A 251 -2.53 -13.66 -22.27
C GLU A 251 -1.34 -13.09 -23.05
N LYS A 252 -0.67 -13.92 -23.85
CA LYS A 252 0.47 -13.50 -24.66
C LYS A 252 0.09 -12.41 -25.64
N GLU A 253 -1.01 -12.61 -26.37
CA GLU A 253 -1.52 -11.63 -27.32
C GLU A 253 -1.90 -10.31 -26.62
N ALA A 254 -2.56 -10.37 -25.47
CA ALA A 254 -2.88 -9.18 -24.68
C ALA A 254 -1.64 -8.44 -24.18
N LYS A 255 -0.57 -9.14 -23.84
CA LYS A 255 0.71 -8.51 -23.44
C LYS A 255 1.37 -7.77 -24.58
N ASP A 256 1.41 -8.39 -25.76
CA ASP A 256 2.18 -7.91 -26.90
C ASP A 256 1.47 -6.73 -27.64
N ASN A 257 0.19 -6.51 -27.35
CA ASN A 257 -0.61 -5.47 -27.99
C ASN A 257 -0.93 -4.28 -27.05
N LEU A 258 -1.51 -3.24 -27.61
CA LEU A 258 -1.99 -2.07 -26.87
C LEU A 258 -3.20 -2.44 -26.00
N PRO A 259 -3.60 -1.59 -25.03
CA PRO A 259 -4.86 -1.75 -24.32
C PRO A 259 -6.04 -1.91 -25.29
N GLU A 260 -6.94 -2.83 -24.95
CA GLU A 260 -8.05 -3.25 -25.81
C GLU A 260 -9.13 -2.16 -25.94
N ASN A 261 -9.48 -1.81 -27.18
CA ASN A 261 -10.53 -0.81 -27.45
C ASN A 261 -11.95 -1.31 -27.17
N GLY A 262 -12.14 -2.63 -27.04
CA GLY A 262 -13.44 -3.23 -26.75
C GLY A 262 -13.88 -3.09 -25.29
N LEU A 263 -12.98 -2.67 -24.40
CA LEU A 263 -13.23 -2.52 -22.97
C LEU A 263 -13.11 -1.04 -22.58
N SER A 264 -14.17 -0.49 -21.99
CA SER A 264 -14.10 0.81 -21.33
C SER A 264 -13.96 0.60 -19.83
N VAL A 265 -12.97 1.26 -19.21
CA VAL A 265 -12.73 1.19 -17.78
C VAL A 265 -12.61 2.59 -17.17
N GLU A 266 -13.00 2.68 -15.91
CA GLU A 266 -12.68 3.80 -15.03
C GLU A 266 -11.70 3.29 -13.96
N VAL A 267 -10.58 3.96 -13.80
CA VAL A 267 -9.64 3.70 -12.70
C VAL A 267 -9.90 4.70 -11.60
N VAL A 268 -10.46 4.23 -10.50
CA VAL A 268 -10.69 5.04 -9.30
C VAL A 268 -9.51 4.83 -8.37
N ASP A 269 -8.80 5.90 -8.07
CA ASP A 269 -7.78 5.94 -7.03
C ASP A 269 -8.46 6.31 -5.71
N ASP A 270 -8.82 5.28 -4.94
CA ASP A 270 -9.34 5.45 -3.59
C ASP A 270 -8.15 5.49 -2.63
N ASN A 271 -7.74 6.71 -2.30
CA ASN A 271 -6.79 6.96 -1.22
C ASN A 271 -7.57 7.06 0.10
N PRO A 272 -7.65 5.97 0.88
CA PRO A 272 -8.27 6.07 2.20
C PRO A 272 -7.43 7.07 3.00
N ARG A 273 -8.01 8.24 3.23
CA ARG A 273 -7.41 9.25 4.09
C ARG A 273 -7.05 8.56 5.39
N ILE A 274 -5.78 8.56 5.67
CA ILE A 274 -5.15 7.92 6.79
C ILE A 274 -5.83 8.32 8.06
N VAL A 275 -6.04 7.37 8.91
CA VAL A 275 -6.68 7.56 10.17
C VAL A 275 -5.69 7.40 11.32
N ASN A 276 -5.78 8.25 12.20
CA ASN A 276 -5.08 8.71 13.39
C ASN A 276 -4.68 7.66 14.46
N MET A 277 -3.50 7.82 15.04
CA MET A 277 -3.14 7.27 16.34
C MET A 277 -3.51 8.22 17.46
N ILE A 278 -3.97 7.70 18.59
CA ILE A 278 -4.13 8.45 19.83
C ILE A 278 -2.89 8.19 20.68
N ALA A 279 -2.15 9.24 21.01
CA ALA A 279 -1.10 9.18 22.02
C ALA A 279 -1.73 9.36 23.39
N CYS A 280 -1.51 8.42 24.30
CA CYS A 280 -1.89 8.56 25.71
C CYS A 280 -0.78 9.22 26.51
N LYS A 281 -1.18 9.95 27.55
CA LYS A 281 -0.39 10.89 28.35
C LYS A 281 0.68 10.27 29.27
N ASP A 282 0.80 8.94 29.31
CA ASP A 282 1.67 8.25 30.26
C ASP A 282 3.00 7.87 29.60
N TYR A 283 3.99 8.77 29.74
CA TYR A 283 5.37 8.44 29.45
C TYR A 283 6.01 7.85 30.71
N GLU A 284 6.51 6.62 30.66
CA GLU A 284 7.59 6.22 31.55
C GLU A 284 8.92 6.66 30.93
N LEU A 285 9.40 7.83 31.33
CA LEU A 285 10.79 8.21 31.15
C LEU A 285 11.63 7.30 32.03
N GLY A 286 12.20 6.26 31.47
CA GLY A 286 13.24 5.49 32.12
C GLY A 286 14.49 6.36 32.22
N VAL A 287 14.73 6.95 33.39
CA VAL A 287 16.03 7.54 33.74
C VAL A 287 16.94 6.37 34.12
N CYS A 288 17.94 6.06 33.30
CA CYS A 288 19.08 5.26 33.67
C CYS A 288 20.22 6.18 34.06
#